data_3c76db38996881d07f5fae3b7aa259b1
#
_entry.id   3c76db38996881d07f5fae3b7aa259b1
#
_cell.length_a   1.000
_cell.length_b   1.000
_cell.length_c   1.000
_cell.angle_alpha   90.00
_cell.angle_beta   90.00
_cell.angle_gamma   90.00
#
_symmetry.space_group_name_H-M   'P 1'
#
loop_
_entity.id
_entity.type
_entity.pdbx_description
1 polymer ?
#
loop_
_entity_poly.entity_id
_entity_poly.type
_entity_poly.pdbx_seq_one_letter_code
_entity_poly.pdbx_strand_id
1 'polypeptide(L)'
;MFDFQKLEVYKKAKLFHLTCKDVILTRPLDQYVKDQLGRASFSVPLNIAEGSGKFSKADRRNYFTTSRASAMECVAIADILAETGVLNKNEFEDIILQADELSRMLYAMIKNLS
;
A
#
# COMPACT_ATOMS: atom_id res chain seq x y z
N MET A 1 -6.58 14.45 17.45
CA MET A 1 -6.10 13.49 16.44
C MET A 1 -4.69 13.88 16.00
N PHE A 2 -3.92 12.91 15.55
CA PHE A 2 -2.58 13.17 15.03
C PHE A 2 -2.67 13.75 13.60
N ASP A 3 -1.70 14.57 13.23
CA ASP A 3 -1.71 15.26 11.94
C ASP A 3 -1.73 14.30 10.74
N PHE A 4 -1.01 13.16 10.82
CA PHE A 4 -0.99 12.20 9.69
C PHE A 4 -2.38 11.64 9.38
N GLN A 5 -3.28 11.58 10.36
CA GLN A 5 -4.63 11.08 10.16
C GLN A 5 -5.47 11.95 9.21
N LYS A 6 -5.05 13.20 9.03
CA LYS A 6 -5.71 14.16 8.13
C LYS A 6 -5.18 14.08 6.69
N LEU A 7 -4.05 13.40 6.47
CA LEU A 7 -3.44 13.30 5.15
C LEU A 7 -4.28 12.42 4.22
N GLU A 8 -4.56 12.92 3.02
CA GLU A 8 -5.29 12.14 2.02
C GLU A 8 -4.56 10.85 1.65
N VAL A 9 -3.23 10.90 1.54
CA VAL A 9 -2.43 9.71 1.22
C VAL A 9 -2.58 8.63 2.29
N TYR A 10 -2.66 9.01 3.56
CA TYR A 10 -2.88 8.07 4.65
C TYR A 10 -4.27 7.43 4.58
N LYS A 11 -5.30 8.24 4.34
CA LYS A 11 -6.68 7.76 4.21
C LYS A 11 -6.81 6.78 3.04
N LYS A 12 -6.19 7.10 1.91
CA LYS A 12 -6.16 6.22 0.73
C LYS A 12 -5.38 4.95 0.99
N ALA A 13 -4.28 5.03 1.74
CA ALA A 13 -3.49 3.86 2.12
C ALA A 13 -4.29 2.90 3.01
N LYS A 14 -5.09 3.42 3.93
CA LYS A 14 -5.98 2.59 4.74
C LYS A 14 -7.02 1.86 3.88
N LEU A 15 -7.63 2.57 2.94
CA LEU A 15 -8.60 1.97 2.01
C LEU A 15 -7.93 0.87 1.17
N PHE A 16 -6.73 1.12 0.69
CA PHE A 16 -5.96 0.13 -0.07
C PHE A 16 -5.71 -1.14 0.76
N HIS A 17 -5.30 -0.96 2.01
CA HIS A 17 -5.12 -2.10 2.92
C HIS A 17 -6.42 -2.87 3.10
N LEU A 18 -7.56 -2.19 3.26
CA LEU A 18 -8.85 -2.85 3.43
C LEU A 18 -9.27 -3.60 2.17
N THR A 19 -8.97 -3.06 0.99
CA THR A 19 -9.21 -3.77 -0.29
C THR A 19 -8.41 -5.07 -0.35
N CYS A 20 -7.13 -5.03 0.02
CA CYS A 20 -6.28 -6.21 0.06
C CYS A 20 -6.75 -7.22 1.13
N LYS A 21 -7.17 -6.71 2.29
CA LYS A 21 -7.70 -7.54 3.38
C LYS A 21 -8.96 -8.29 2.95
N ASP A 22 -9.83 -7.66 2.16
CA ASP A 22 -11.00 -8.31 1.63
C ASP A 22 -10.63 -9.51 0.75
N VAL A 23 -9.62 -9.38 -0.09
CA VAL A 23 -9.09 -10.49 -0.88
C VAL A 23 -8.61 -11.63 0.02
N ILE A 24 -7.86 -11.30 1.08
CA ILE A 24 -7.36 -12.29 2.03
C ILE A 24 -8.50 -13.07 2.69
N LEU A 25 -9.57 -12.37 3.05
CA LEU A 25 -10.70 -12.96 3.77
C LEU A 25 -11.66 -13.75 2.87
N THR A 26 -11.72 -13.43 1.58
CA THR A 26 -12.76 -13.97 0.69
C THR A 26 -12.26 -14.91 -0.40
N ARG A 27 -10.93 -15.00 -0.59
CA ARG A 27 -10.38 -15.85 -1.67
C ARG A 27 -9.61 -17.04 -1.08
N PRO A 28 -9.58 -18.17 -1.81
CA PRO A 28 -8.85 -19.36 -1.37
C PRO A 28 -7.35 -19.19 -1.65
N LEU A 29 -6.65 -18.56 -0.73
CA LEU A 29 -5.22 -18.28 -0.82
C LEU A 29 -4.43 -19.23 0.05
N ASP A 30 -3.23 -19.61 -0.41
CA ASP A 30 -2.26 -20.28 0.43
C ASP A 30 -1.84 -19.37 1.58
N GLN A 31 -1.48 -19.96 2.71
CA GLN A 31 -1.18 -19.18 3.91
C GLN A 31 -0.04 -18.19 3.69
N TYR A 32 1.00 -18.57 2.93
CA TYR A 32 2.11 -17.65 2.66
C TYR A 32 1.68 -16.42 1.85
N VAL A 33 0.69 -16.57 0.97
CA VAL A 33 0.14 -15.45 0.20
C VAL A 33 -0.64 -14.50 1.11
N LYS A 34 -1.47 -15.06 1.99
CA LYS A 34 -2.21 -14.26 2.99
C LYS A 34 -1.27 -13.45 3.84
N ASP A 35 -0.21 -14.09 4.36
CA ASP A 35 0.78 -13.43 5.22
C ASP A 35 1.52 -12.33 4.49
N GLN A 36 1.97 -12.60 3.27
CA GLN A 36 2.72 -11.67 2.46
C GLN A 36 1.89 -10.44 2.08
N LEU A 37 0.66 -10.68 1.57
CA LEU A 37 -0.24 -9.60 1.18
C LEU A 37 -0.68 -8.78 2.39
N GLY A 38 -0.97 -9.44 3.50
CA GLY A 38 -1.35 -8.77 4.74
C GLY A 38 -0.26 -7.83 5.24
N ARG A 39 0.98 -8.31 5.32
CA ARG A 39 2.12 -7.49 5.76
C ARG A 39 2.38 -6.32 4.81
N ALA A 40 2.42 -6.59 3.51
CA ALA A 40 2.71 -5.56 2.52
C ALA A 40 1.65 -4.47 2.52
N SER A 41 0.37 -4.83 2.49
CA SER A 41 -0.71 -3.84 2.46
C SER A 41 -0.79 -3.03 3.76
N PHE A 42 -0.60 -3.67 4.90
CA PHE A 42 -0.59 -3.01 6.20
C PHE A 42 0.59 -2.05 6.35
N SER A 43 1.73 -2.39 5.77
CA SER A 43 2.94 -1.58 5.76
C SER A 43 2.73 -0.22 5.07
N VAL A 44 1.82 -0.12 4.11
CA VAL A 44 1.60 1.13 3.37
C VAL A 44 1.15 2.26 4.29
N PRO A 45 0.02 2.15 5.01
CA PRO A 45 -0.40 3.23 5.92
C PRO A 45 0.54 3.39 7.12
N LEU A 46 1.11 2.31 7.65
CA LEU A 46 1.98 2.40 8.83
C LEU A 46 3.23 3.22 8.54
N ASN A 47 3.87 3.02 7.38
CA ASN A 47 5.08 3.77 7.03
C ASN A 47 4.77 5.23 6.72
N ILE A 48 3.59 5.56 6.23
CA ILE A 48 3.17 6.95 6.08
C ILE A 48 3.06 7.61 7.44
N ALA A 49 2.41 6.95 8.39
CA ALA A 49 2.25 7.46 9.74
C ALA A 49 3.61 7.65 10.44
N GLU A 50 4.47 6.63 10.39
CA GLU A 50 5.79 6.71 11.02
C GLU A 50 6.67 7.78 10.38
N GLY A 51 6.69 7.84 9.05
CA GLY A 51 7.47 8.85 8.34
C GLY A 51 7.03 10.26 8.65
N SER A 52 5.72 10.48 8.81
CA SER A 52 5.16 11.78 9.17
C SER A 52 5.61 12.25 10.55
N GLY A 53 5.96 11.32 11.44
CA GLY A 53 6.43 11.64 12.79
C GLY A 53 7.93 11.84 12.89
N LYS A 54 8.70 11.65 11.83
CA LYS A 54 10.16 11.83 11.86
C LYS A 54 10.54 13.28 11.67
N PHE A 55 11.66 13.69 12.27
CA PHE A 55 12.13 15.08 12.21
C PHE A 55 12.95 15.37 10.96
N SER A 56 13.89 14.47 10.59
CA SER A 56 14.75 14.71 9.44
C SER A 56 14.07 14.37 8.13
N LYS A 57 14.43 15.14 7.09
CA LYS A 57 13.94 14.86 5.72
C LYS A 57 14.38 13.49 5.23
N ALA A 58 15.61 13.09 5.56
CA ALA A 58 16.15 11.80 5.16
C ALA A 58 15.35 10.64 5.75
N ASP A 59 15.00 10.72 7.03
CA ASP A 59 14.18 9.70 7.68
C ASP A 59 12.79 9.64 7.09
N ARG A 60 12.16 10.80 6.87
CA ARG A 60 10.84 10.85 6.23
C ARG A 60 10.85 10.19 4.86
N ARG A 61 11.86 10.52 4.03
CA ARG A 61 12.01 9.90 2.70
C ARG A 61 12.10 8.39 2.78
N ASN A 62 12.86 7.87 3.74
CA ASN A 62 13.04 6.42 3.90
C ASN A 62 11.73 5.72 4.19
N TYR A 63 10.92 6.25 5.10
CA TYR A 63 9.62 5.67 5.42
C TYR A 63 8.63 5.76 4.27
N PHE A 64 8.57 6.89 3.57
CA PHE A 64 7.68 7.04 2.41
C PHE A 64 8.12 6.15 1.24
N THR A 65 9.43 5.97 1.07
CA THR A 65 9.97 5.04 0.06
C THR A 65 9.58 3.60 0.39
N THR A 66 9.65 3.21 1.66
CA THR A 66 9.21 1.88 2.11
C THR A 66 7.72 1.68 1.88
N SER A 67 6.89 2.69 2.20
CA SER A 67 5.46 2.64 1.94
C SER A 67 5.16 2.42 0.46
N ARG A 68 5.83 3.16 -0.41
CA ARG A 68 5.67 3.04 -1.86
C ARG A 68 6.07 1.66 -2.38
N ALA A 69 7.20 1.15 -1.90
CA ALA A 69 7.67 -0.19 -2.26
C ALA A 69 6.69 -1.27 -1.81
N SER A 70 6.08 -1.10 -0.63
CA SER A 70 5.07 -2.04 -0.12
C SER A 70 3.82 -2.07 -1.00
N ALA A 71 3.41 -0.92 -1.53
CA ALA A 71 2.30 -0.87 -2.49
C ALA A 71 2.65 -1.62 -3.78
N MET A 72 3.87 -1.48 -4.27
CA MET A 72 4.35 -2.22 -5.44
C MET A 72 4.37 -3.72 -5.19
N GLU A 73 4.75 -4.15 -4.00
CA GLU A 73 4.71 -5.56 -3.62
C GLU A 73 3.28 -6.11 -3.70
N CYS A 74 2.30 -5.35 -3.23
CA CYS A 74 0.88 -5.73 -3.33
C CYS A 74 0.44 -5.86 -4.79
N VAL A 75 0.92 -4.98 -5.67
CA VAL A 75 0.63 -5.07 -7.11
C VAL A 75 1.20 -6.36 -7.70
N ALA A 76 2.43 -6.70 -7.33
CA ALA A 76 3.06 -7.93 -7.82
C ALA A 76 2.28 -9.16 -7.38
N ILE A 77 1.84 -9.20 -6.11
CA ILE A 77 1.01 -10.30 -5.61
C ILE A 77 -0.31 -10.35 -6.36
N ALA A 78 -0.98 -9.22 -6.54
CA ALA A 78 -2.26 -9.14 -7.25
C ALA A 78 -2.11 -9.59 -8.72
N ASP A 79 -1.00 -9.24 -9.35
CA ASP A 79 -0.69 -9.65 -10.73
C ASP A 79 -0.63 -11.18 -10.84
N ILE A 80 0.04 -11.83 -9.91
CA ILE A 80 0.12 -13.29 -9.86
C ILE A 80 -1.27 -13.89 -9.62
N LEU A 81 -2.05 -13.33 -8.71
CA LEU A 81 -3.39 -13.83 -8.39
C LEU A 81 -4.37 -13.64 -9.56
N ALA A 82 -4.22 -12.59 -10.33
CA ALA A 82 -5.02 -12.37 -11.54
C ALA A 82 -4.66 -13.40 -12.62
N GLU A 83 -3.37 -13.65 -12.82
CA GLU A 83 -2.88 -14.61 -13.80
C GLU A 83 -3.33 -16.03 -13.50
N THR A 84 -3.39 -16.39 -12.23
CA THR A 84 -3.84 -17.73 -11.79
C THR A 84 -5.36 -17.85 -11.63
N GLY A 85 -6.12 -16.79 -11.94
CA GLY A 85 -7.58 -16.81 -11.93
C GLY A 85 -8.22 -16.62 -10.56
N VAL A 86 -7.44 -16.31 -9.52
CA VAL A 86 -7.96 -16.06 -8.18
C VAL A 86 -8.65 -14.70 -8.09
N LEU A 87 -8.08 -13.69 -8.75
CA LEU A 87 -8.72 -12.38 -8.90
C LEU A 87 -9.30 -12.24 -10.30
N ASN A 88 -10.49 -11.66 -10.40
CA ASN A 88 -11.04 -11.31 -11.70
C ASN A 88 -10.43 -9.97 -12.17
N LYS A 89 -10.72 -9.62 -13.43
CA LYS A 89 -10.18 -8.41 -14.05
C LYS A 89 -10.54 -7.14 -13.30
N ASN A 90 -11.79 -7.03 -12.86
CA ASN A 90 -12.26 -5.82 -12.16
C ASN A 90 -11.58 -5.65 -10.80
N GLU A 91 -11.42 -6.74 -10.06
CA GLU A 91 -10.72 -6.72 -8.77
C GLU A 91 -9.26 -6.33 -8.92
N PHE A 92 -8.60 -6.89 -9.93
CA PHE A 92 -7.21 -6.57 -10.23
C PHE A 92 -7.07 -5.11 -10.63
N GLU A 93 -7.91 -4.61 -11.53
CA GLU A 93 -7.87 -3.20 -11.97
C GLU A 93 -8.10 -2.22 -10.81
N ASP A 94 -8.99 -2.55 -9.87
CA ASP A 94 -9.23 -1.72 -8.69
C ASP A 94 -7.97 -1.60 -7.83
N ILE A 95 -7.28 -2.70 -7.59
CA ILE A 95 -6.02 -2.71 -6.83
C ILE A 95 -4.96 -1.86 -7.55
N ILE A 96 -4.83 -2.02 -8.87
CA ILE A 96 -3.88 -1.26 -9.67
C ILE A 96 -4.17 0.24 -9.60
N LEU A 97 -5.43 0.65 -9.74
CA LEU A 97 -5.81 2.06 -9.67
C LEU A 97 -5.46 2.68 -8.33
N GLN A 98 -5.77 1.98 -7.24
CA GLN A 98 -5.47 2.47 -5.90
C GLN A 98 -3.95 2.56 -5.67
N ALA A 99 -3.22 1.53 -6.07
CA ALA A 99 -1.76 1.49 -5.91
C ALA A 99 -1.06 2.55 -6.77
N ASP A 100 -1.54 2.77 -7.98
CA ASP A 100 -0.99 3.80 -8.86
C ASP A 100 -1.15 5.19 -8.25
N GLU A 101 -2.32 5.51 -7.74
CA GLU A 101 -2.57 6.79 -7.07
C GLU A 101 -1.66 6.97 -5.85
N LEU A 102 -1.57 5.95 -4.99
CA LEU A 102 -0.68 5.97 -3.83
C LEU A 102 0.77 6.17 -4.24
N SER A 103 1.21 5.44 -5.26
CA SER A 103 2.58 5.52 -5.76
C SER A 103 2.92 6.93 -6.23
N ARG A 104 2.01 7.59 -6.95
CA ARG A 104 2.20 8.97 -7.42
C ARG A 104 2.23 9.98 -6.28
N MET A 105 1.32 9.84 -5.32
CA MET A 105 1.27 10.72 -4.16
C MET A 105 2.53 10.60 -3.32
N LEU A 106 2.98 9.37 -3.06
CA LEU A 106 4.20 9.10 -2.29
C LEU A 106 5.44 9.59 -3.04
N TYR A 107 5.49 9.40 -4.35
CA TYR A 107 6.60 9.92 -5.16
C TYR A 107 6.73 11.44 -5.02
N ALA A 108 5.60 12.17 -5.09
CA ALA A 108 5.60 13.61 -4.92
C ALA A 108 6.09 14.02 -3.52
N MET A 109 5.66 13.31 -2.48
CA MET A 109 6.11 13.56 -1.11
C MET A 109 7.60 13.32 -0.94
N ILE A 110 8.11 12.22 -1.50
CA ILE A 110 9.54 11.88 -1.48
C ILE A 110 10.36 12.97 -2.19
N LYS A 111 9.92 13.37 -3.37
CA LYS A 111 10.59 14.37 -4.17
C LYS A 111 10.64 15.72 -3.45
N ASN A 112 9.57 16.11 -2.77
CA ASN A 112 9.51 17.37 -2.02
C ASN A 112 10.44 17.40 -0.82
N LEU A 113 10.93 16.26 -0.37
CA LEU A 113 11.87 16.12 0.74
C LEU A 113 13.35 16.05 0.28
N SER A 114 13.57 16.15 -1.01
CA SER A 114 14.93 16.07 -1.57
C SER A 114 15.71 17.38 -1.45
#